data_786f434ea6e4c0e9c60e4b35abc710c8
#
_entry.id   786f434ea6e4c0e9c60e4b35abc710c8
#
_cell.length_a   1.000
_cell.length_b   1.000
_cell.length_c   1.000
_cell.angle_alpha   90.00
_cell.angle_beta   90.00
_cell.angle_gamma   90.00
#
_symmetry.space_group_name_H-M   'P 1'
#
loop_
_entity.id
_entity.type
_entity.pdbx_description
1 polymer ?
#
loop_
_entity_poly.entity_id
_entity_poly.type
_entity_poly.pdbx_seq_one_letter_code
_entity_poly.pdbx_strand_id
1 'polypeptide(L)'
;MTSNAGAKPNLSRRNTVAWLVLMSLMLAAPLALFGDKKKKNAAPAKVPVIDYSNIVWPNPPAVARIRYQAFYAAQRLSQVETVSTKKAKWMDRLAGTQPASESGKVLFQLGEPYGMAVDSKNNLYVADQKVGAIFIFNTETRDAELIRNKQHAHFVRIIGLAMDDGDRLFVSDPGLNHVLVFDANHTATDVITEGMAEPGSLAIDRENRLLYVSDIKLDQILVYDADSLKLMRKIGTTGHNHELTTPGDFAKPSGLAVDADGNLYVCDTLNDRIEVFDADGRFISTYGKN
;
A
#
# COMPACT_ATOMS: atom_id res chain seq x y z
N MET A 1 66.50 18.34 33.56
CA MET A 1 66.26 18.32 35.00
C MET A 1 64.94 17.69 35.25
N THR A 2 65.01 16.57 35.81
CA THR A 2 64.31 15.73 36.78
C THR A 2 62.97 15.14 36.31
N SER A 3 63.04 13.94 35.81
CA SER A 3 62.54 12.65 36.23
C SER A 3 61.54 12.66 37.43
N ASN A 4 60.35 12.14 37.20
CA ASN A 4 59.74 11.40 38.25
C ASN A 4 58.88 10.21 37.71
N ALA A 5 59.33 9.00 38.00
CA ALA A 5 58.73 7.76 37.66
C ALA A 5 57.68 7.44 38.74
N GLY A 6 56.40 7.27 38.37
CA GLY A 6 55.32 6.79 39.23
C GLY A 6 55.23 5.28 39.19
N ALA A 7 55.42 4.68 40.35
CA ALA A 7 55.44 3.25 40.66
C ALA A 7 54.08 2.56 40.38
N LYS A 8 54.14 1.35 39.76
CA LYS A 8 52.99 0.41 39.65
C LYS A 8 52.71 -0.24 41.03
N PRO A 9 51.43 -0.31 41.49
CA PRO A 9 51.12 -1.06 42.68
C PRO A 9 51.20 -2.58 42.43
N ASN A 10 51.94 -3.25 43.27
CA ASN A 10 52.14 -4.67 43.30
C ASN A 10 50.92 -5.37 43.94
N LEU A 11 50.03 -5.92 43.12
CA LEU A 11 48.89 -6.73 43.62
C LEU A 11 49.42 -8.07 44.16
N SER A 12 49.34 -8.26 45.50
CA SER A 12 49.79 -9.44 46.16
C SER A 12 49.00 -10.68 45.72
N ARG A 13 49.71 -11.79 45.52
CA ARG A 13 49.15 -13.13 45.12
C ARG A 13 48.02 -13.65 46.02
N ARG A 14 47.79 -13.07 47.18
CA ARG A 14 46.73 -13.46 48.10
C ARG A 14 45.32 -13.00 47.67
N ASN A 15 45.20 -11.92 46.89
CA ASN A 15 43.91 -11.45 46.44
C ASN A 15 43.39 -12.18 45.20
N THR A 16 44.29 -12.71 44.36
CA THR A 16 43.89 -13.47 43.16
C THR A 16 43.25 -14.82 43.50
N VAL A 17 43.68 -15.45 44.57
CA VAL A 17 43.08 -16.73 45.02
C VAL A 17 41.70 -16.51 45.65
N ALA A 18 41.49 -15.40 46.37
CA ALA A 18 40.19 -15.03 46.92
C ALA A 18 39.12 -14.75 45.85
N TRP A 19 39.53 -14.13 44.75
CA TRP A 19 38.62 -13.86 43.62
C TRP A 19 38.25 -15.12 42.84
N LEU A 20 39.18 -16.05 42.68
CA LEU A 20 38.92 -17.33 42.01
C LEU A 20 38.01 -18.25 42.83
N VAL A 21 38.11 -18.23 44.16
CA VAL A 21 37.19 -18.97 45.03
C VAL A 21 35.81 -18.35 45.08
N LEU A 22 35.65 -17.01 45.02
CA LEU A 22 34.36 -16.34 44.92
C LEU A 22 33.67 -16.58 43.57
N MET A 23 34.40 -16.62 42.46
CA MET A 23 33.84 -16.97 41.16
C MET A 23 33.46 -18.46 41.06
N SER A 24 34.19 -19.38 41.71
CA SER A 24 33.81 -20.79 41.70
C SER A 24 32.60 -21.10 42.59
N LEU A 25 32.35 -20.33 43.63
CA LEU A 25 31.15 -20.44 44.47
C LEU A 25 29.89 -19.87 43.82
N MET A 26 30.02 -18.92 42.89
CA MET A 26 28.88 -18.42 42.08
C MET A 26 28.49 -19.35 40.94
N LEU A 27 29.40 -20.23 40.48
CA LEU A 27 29.11 -21.23 39.45
C LEU A 27 28.50 -22.52 39.98
N ALA A 28 28.44 -22.72 41.29
CA ALA A 28 27.87 -23.90 41.95
C ALA A 28 26.51 -23.64 42.62
N ALA A 29 25.79 -22.59 42.22
CA ALA A 29 24.39 -22.42 42.59
C ALA A 29 23.56 -23.49 41.85
N PRO A 30 22.79 -24.33 42.56
CA PRO A 30 22.05 -25.41 41.90
C PRO A 30 20.98 -24.79 40.99
N LEU A 31 21.02 -25.23 39.75
CA LEU A 31 20.00 -25.01 38.70
C LEU A 31 18.60 -25.58 39.05
N ALA A 32 18.28 -25.68 40.34
CA ALA A 32 17.11 -26.41 40.84
C ALA A 32 15.96 -25.53 41.35
N LEU A 33 15.91 -24.22 40.96
CA LEU A 33 14.83 -23.31 41.41
C LEU A 33 14.09 -22.56 40.29
N PHE A 34 14.34 -22.91 39.02
CA PHE A 34 13.39 -22.56 37.97
C PHE A 34 12.49 -23.78 37.73
N GLY A 35 11.56 -23.96 38.64
CA GLY A 35 10.42 -24.83 38.37
C GLY A 35 9.75 -24.37 37.09
N ASP A 36 9.80 -25.25 36.09
CA ASP A 36 9.02 -25.14 34.86
C ASP A 36 7.55 -25.02 35.27
N LYS A 37 7.10 -23.79 35.50
CA LYS A 37 5.67 -23.48 35.42
C LYS A 37 5.30 -23.78 33.98
N LYS A 38 4.87 -25.01 33.68
CA LYS A 38 4.10 -25.33 32.50
C LYS A 38 3.07 -24.20 32.34
N LYS A 39 3.38 -23.21 31.50
CA LYS A 39 2.36 -22.29 30.98
C LYS A 39 1.31 -23.21 30.39
N LYS A 40 0.18 -23.40 31.10
CA LYS A 40 -1.01 -23.94 30.49
C LYS A 40 -1.18 -23.12 29.21
N ASN A 41 -1.04 -23.77 28.07
CA ASN A 41 -1.40 -23.18 26.80
C ASN A 41 -2.86 -22.79 26.95
N ALA A 42 -3.10 -21.53 27.29
CA ALA A 42 -4.41 -20.95 27.20
C ALA A 42 -4.81 -21.13 25.73
N ALA A 43 -5.91 -21.81 25.49
CA ALA A 43 -6.46 -21.90 24.16
C ALA A 43 -6.48 -20.48 23.57
N PRO A 44 -6.06 -20.27 22.32
CA PRO A 44 -6.07 -18.94 21.72
C PRO A 44 -7.46 -18.35 21.91
N ALA A 45 -7.52 -17.16 22.49
CA ALA A 45 -8.80 -16.46 22.70
C ALA A 45 -9.53 -16.45 21.35
N LYS A 46 -10.74 -17.00 21.32
CA LYS A 46 -11.58 -16.96 20.11
C LYS A 46 -11.78 -15.49 19.79
N VAL A 47 -11.14 -15.01 18.70
CA VAL A 47 -11.42 -13.69 18.17
C VAL A 47 -12.92 -13.65 17.88
N PRO A 48 -13.68 -12.70 18.44
CA PRO A 48 -15.11 -12.64 18.17
C PRO A 48 -15.30 -12.47 16.67
N VAL A 49 -16.05 -13.40 16.07
CA VAL A 49 -16.45 -13.28 14.67
C VAL A 49 -17.51 -12.20 14.64
N ILE A 50 -17.15 -11.02 14.14
CA ILE A 50 -18.11 -9.93 13.95
C ILE A 50 -18.94 -10.29 12.73
N ASP A 51 -20.27 -10.37 12.91
CA ASP A 51 -21.20 -10.54 11.80
C ASP A 51 -21.43 -9.19 11.11
N TYR A 52 -20.87 -9.04 9.92
CA TYR A 52 -20.99 -7.83 9.10
C TYR A 52 -22.16 -7.91 8.10
N SER A 53 -22.92 -9.02 8.05
CA SER A 53 -23.93 -9.27 7.01
C SER A 53 -25.07 -8.23 6.99
N ASN A 54 -25.31 -7.57 8.12
CA ASN A 54 -26.38 -6.59 8.31
C ASN A 54 -25.89 -5.13 8.26
N ILE A 55 -24.61 -4.90 7.93
CA ILE A 55 -24.10 -3.53 7.79
C ILE A 55 -24.53 -2.97 6.44
N VAL A 56 -25.48 -2.04 6.51
CA VAL A 56 -26.03 -1.32 5.35
C VAL A 56 -26.10 0.17 5.64
N TRP A 57 -25.99 0.99 4.62
CA TRP A 57 -26.12 2.45 4.76
C TRP A 57 -26.98 3.02 3.62
N PRO A 58 -27.84 3.99 3.92
CA PRO A 58 -28.28 4.40 5.26
C PRO A 58 -29.02 3.29 6.00
N ASN A 59 -29.07 3.42 7.34
CA ASN A 59 -29.78 2.45 8.19
C ASN A 59 -31.29 2.47 7.93
N PRO A 60 -32.00 1.33 8.13
CA PRO A 60 -33.45 1.31 8.10
C PRO A 60 -34.04 2.39 9.03
N PRO A 61 -35.19 3.01 8.65
CA PRO A 61 -36.10 2.62 7.57
C PRO A 61 -35.76 3.16 6.18
N ALA A 62 -34.65 3.92 6.03
CA ALA A 62 -34.23 4.40 4.71
C ALA A 62 -33.83 3.24 3.79
N VAL A 63 -34.02 3.42 2.47
CA VAL A 63 -33.59 2.41 1.49
C VAL A 63 -32.07 2.33 1.50
N ALA A 64 -31.53 1.16 1.83
CA ALA A 64 -30.11 0.90 1.85
C ALA A 64 -29.50 1.04 0.43
N ARG A 65 -28.48 1.86 0.30
CA ARG A 65 -27.75 2.10 -0.95
C ARG A 65 -26.36 1.45 -0.96
N ILE A 66 -25.79 1.25 0.23
CA ILE A 66 -24.47 0.64 0.41
C ILE A 66 -24.64 -0.55 1.35
N ARG A 67 -24.02 -1.68 1.00
CA ARG A 67 -23.99 -2.88 1.83
C ARG A 67 -22.53 -3.31 1.98
N TYR A 68 -22.14 -3.66 3.19
CA TYR A 68 -20.86 -4.31 3.43
C TYR A 68 -20.81 -5.65 2.67
N GLN A 69 -19.73 -5.88 1.93
CA GLN A 69 -19.53 -7.12 1.17
C GLN A 69 -18.49 -8.02 1.82
N ALA A 70 -17.29 -7.51 2.02
CA ALA A 70 -16.19 -8.31 2.50
C ALA A 70 -15.07 -7.44 3.12
N PHE A 71 -14.20 -8.10 3.86
CA PHE A 71 -12.98 -7.52 4.43
C PHE A 71 -11.76 -8.25 3.86
N TYR A 72 -10.83 -7.49 3.29
CA TYR A 72 -9.57 -7.96 2.72
C TYR A 72 -8.43 -7.27 3.45
N ALA A 73 -7.69 -8.00 4.29
CA ALA A 73 -6.53 -7.45 5.01
C ALA A 73 -5.29 -8.34 4.87
N ALA A 74 -5.49 -9.65 4.99
CA ALA A 74 -4.43 -10.64 4.85
C ALA A 74 -4.97 -11.85 4.09
N GLN A 75 -4.28 -12.26 3.04
CA GLN A 75 -4.70 -13.35 2.16
C GLN A 75 -3.58 -14.35 1.96
N ARG A 76 -3.95 -15.59 1.63
CA ARG A 76 -3.01 -16.60 1.17
C ARG A 76 -2.72 -16.32 -0.30
N LEU A 77 -1.45 -16.23 -0.66
CA LEU A 77 -1.07 -16.15 -2.06
C LEU A 77 -1.28 -17.51 -2.73
N SER A 78 -1.97 -17.52 -3.88
CA SER A 78 -2.22 -18.73 -4.66
C SER A 78 -0.96 -19.28 -5.31
N GLN A 79 0.01 -18.41 -5.62
CA GLN A 79 1.30 -18.76 -6.22
C GLN A 79 2.44 -18.14 -5.40
N VAL A 80 3.04 -18.92 -4.52
CA VAL A 80 4.38 -18.67 -4.04
C VAL A 80 5.30 -19.54 -4.89
N GLU A 81 6.01 -18.95 -5.84
CA GLU A 81 7.25 -19.56 -6.30
C GLU A 81 8.14 -19.72 -5.07
N THR A 82 8.20 -20.95 -4.57
CA THR A 82 9.16 -21.30 -3.53
C THR A 82 10.54 -21.16 -4.13
N VAL A 83 11.15 -19.99 -3.93
CA VAL A 83 12.60 -19.89 -4.08
C VAL A 83 13.15 -20.89 -3.11
N SER A 84 13.58 -22.04 -3.67
CA SER A 84 14.14 -23.14 -2.94
C SER A 84 15.43 -22.70 -2.26
N THR A 85 15.32 -22.16 -1.06
CA THR A 85 16.46 -21.91 -0.18
C THR A 85 16.82 -23.18 0.57
N LYS A 86 17.30 -24.20 -0.15
CA LYS A 86 17.87 -25.40 0.48
C LYS A 86 19.04 -25.10 1.44
N LYS A 87 19.61 -23.88 1.39
CA LYS A 87 20.72 -23.47 2.26
C LYS A 87 20.30 -22.82 3.58
N ALA A 88 19.06 -22.34 3.74
CA ALA A 88 18.62 -21.61 4.94
C ALA A 88 18.31 -22.51 6.15
N LYS A 89 17.87 -23.75 5.94
CA LYS A 89 17.36 -24.63 7.02
C LYS A 89 18.32 -24.95 8.15
N TRP A 90 19.65 -24.94 7.95
CA TRP A 90 20.59 -25.23 9.01
C TRP A 90 20.97 -23.98 9.83
N MET A 91 21.02 -22.81 9.20
CA MET A 91 21.28 -21.54 9.89
C MET A 91 20.10 -21.09 10.76
N ASP A 92 18.87 -21.33 10.32
CA ASP A 92 17.66 -21.02 11.08
C ASP A 92 17.57 -21.84 12.38
N ARG A 93 18.05 -23.10 12.36
CA ARG A 93 18.16 -23.93 13.54
C ARG A 93 19.22 -23.44 14.53
N LEU A 94 20.31 -22.87 14.04
CA LEU A 94 21.38 -22.30 14.88
C LEU A 94 20.97 -20.96 15.49
N ALA A 95 20.14 -20.19 14.81
CA ALA A 95 19.65 -18.90 15.26
C ALA A 95 18.46 -19.00 16.26
N GLY A 96 17.97 -20.22 16.56
CA GLY A 96 16.85 -20.42 17.48
C GLY A 96 15.51 -19.86 16.98
N THR A 97 15.42 -19.52 15.69
CA THR A 97 14.17 -19.10 15.07
C THR A 97 13.26 -20.32 14.89
N GLN A 98 12.03 -20.23 15.38
CA GLN A 98 11.04 -21.30 15.19
C GLN A 98 10.85 -21.57 13.70
N PRO A 99 10.80 -22.83 13.25
CA PRO A 99 10.51 -23.12 11.86
C PRO A 99 9.15 -22.51 11.51
N ALA A 100 9.13 -21.71 10.44
CA ALA A 100 7.88 -21.25 9.86
C ALA A 100 6.95 -22.45 9.68
N SER A 101 5.71 -22.32 10.13
CA SER A 101 4.72 -23.40 10.13
C SER A 101 4.69 -24.13 8.79
N GLU A 102 4.55 -25.45 8.80
CA GLU A 102 4.68 -26.37 7.67
C GLU A 102 3.71 -26.16 6.49
N SER A 103 2.82 -25.21 6.54
CA SER A 103 2.05 -24.77 5.39
C SER A 103 2.78 -23.62 4.70
N GLY A 104 3.52 -23.89 3.65
CA GLY A 104 4.35 -22.95 2.88
C GLY A 104 3.58 -21.84 2.17
N LYS A 105 2.60 -21.25 2.82
CA LYS A 105 1.80 -20.12 2.34
C LYS A 105 2.20 -18.88 3.14
N VAL A 106 2.94 -17.99 2.51
CA VAL A 106 3.25 -16.68 3.08
C VAL A 106 1.96 -15.89 3.12
N LEU A 107 1.55 -15.46 4.31
CA LEU A 107 0.46 -14.49 4.45
C LEU A 107 1.03 -13.11 4.15
N PHE A 108 0.54 -12.47 3.10
CA PHE A 108 0.81 -11.07 2.85
C PHE A 108 -0.31 -10.24 3.48
N GLN A 109 0.08 -9.15 4.12
CA GLN A 109 -0.83 -8.18 4.70
C GLN A 109 -0.67 -6.86 3.98
N LEU A 110 -1.79 -6.19 3.69
CA LEU A 110 -1.78 -4.81 3.23
C LEU A 110 -1.13 -3.92 4.29
N GLY A 111 -0.22 -3.07 3.86
CA GLY A 111 0.52 -2.15 4.71
C GLY A 111 -0.02 -0.73 4.66
N GLU A 112 -0.03 -0.14 3.47
CA GLU A 112 -0.55 1.20 3.17
C GLU A 112 -1.31 1.17 1.85
N PRO A 113 -2.56 0.61 1.84
CA PRO A 113 -3.38 0.56 0.63
C PRO A 113 -3.87 1.96 0.24
N TYR A 114 -3.84 2.25 -1.05
CA TYR A 114 -4.25 3.53 -1.63
C TYR A 114 -5.30 3.35 -2.73
N GLY A 115 -4.85 3.31 -3.99
CA GLY A 115 -5.74 3.19 -5.14
C GLY A 115 -6.34 1.81 -5.30
N MET A 116 -7.56 1.75 -5.82
CA MET A 116 -8.28 0.51 -6.08
C MET A 116 -8.90 0.54 -7.47
N ALA A 117 -8.95 -0.62 -8.11
CA ALA A 117 -9.67 -0.84 -9.37
C ALA A 117 -10.29 -2.24 -9.38
N VAL A 118 -11.24 -2.48 -10.29
CA VAL A 118 -11.92 -3.76 -10.44
C VAL A 118 -11.91 -4.13 -11.92
N ASP A 119 -11.53 -5.37 -12.24
CA ASP A 119 -11.57 -5.90 -13.61
C ASP A 119 -12.94 -6.45 -13.99
N SER A 120 -13.06 -6.90 -15.25
CA SER A 120 -14.31 -7.50 -15.78
C SER A 120 -14.73 -8.80 -15.09
N LYS A 121 -13.80 -9.46 -14.38
CA LYS A 121 -14.01 -10.71 -13.63
C LYS A 121 -14.28 -10.46 -12.14
N ASN A 122 -14.48 -9.19 -11.75
CA ASN A 122 -14.65 -8.76 -10.37
C ASN A 122 -13.44 -9.04 -9.46
N ASN A 123 -12.22 -9.16 -10.00
CA ASN A 123 -11.03 -9.16 -9.16
C ASN A 123 -10.77 -7.73 -8.68
N LEU A 124 -10.45 -7.59 -7.39
CA LEU A 124 -10.13 -6.31 -6.75
C LEU A 124 -8.62 -6.08 -6.78
N TYR A 125 -8.19 -5.02 -7.44
CA TYR A 125 -6.81 -4.55 -7.48
C TYR A 125 -6.61 -3.47 -6.40
N VAL A 126 -5.54 -3.59 -5.63
CA VAL A 126 -5.19 -2.64 -4.55
C VAL A 126 -3.72 -2.29 -4.64
N ALA A 127 -3.42 -1.02 -4.88
CA ALA A 127 -2.06 -0.50 -4.80
C ALA A 127 -1.64 -0.35 -3.34
N ASP A 128 -0.53 -0.97 -2.94
CA ASP A 128 0.02 -0.84 -1.60
C ASP A 128 1.40 -0.19 -1.65
N GLN A 129 1.50 1.03 -1.12
CA GLN A 129 2.73 1.82 -1.16
C GLN A 129 3.82 1.21 -0.28
N LYS A 130 3.48 0.69 0.88
CA LYS A 130 4.45 0.14 1.82
C LYS A 130 5.05 -1.18 1.33
N VAL A 131 4.24 -2.01 0.71
CA VAL A 131 4.68 -3.27 0.10
C VAL A 131 5.36 -3.00 -1.25
N GLY A 132 5.00 -1.91 -1.94
CA GLY A 132 5.48 -1.58 -3.28
C GLY A 132 4.99 -2.60 -4.31
N ALA A 133 3.74 -3.01 -4.20
CA ALA A 133 3.12 -4.01 -5.07
C ALA A 133 1.62 -3.71 -5.24
N ILE A 134 1.03 -4.27 -6.30
CA ILE A 134 -0.41 -4.25 -6.50
C ILE A 134 -0.94 -5.64 -6.15
N PHE A 135 -1.83 -5.71 -5.18
CA PHE A 135 -2.54 -6.93 -4.81
C PHE A 135 -3.74 -7.10 -5.73
N ILE A 136 -3.96 -8.34 -6.19
CA ILE A 136 -5.12 -8.73 -6.99
C ILE A 136 -5.86 -9.79 -6.19
N PHE A 137 -7.00 -9.42 -5.64
CA PHE A 137 -7.85 -10.32 -4.87
C PHE A 137 -8.95 -10.88 -5.74
N ASN A 138 -9.00 -12.19 -5.87
CA ASN A 138 -10.19 -12.84 -6.43
C ASN A 138 -11.32 -12.75 -5.39
N THR A 139 -12.42 -12.10 -5.75
CA THR A 139 -13.52 -11.84 -4.80
C THR A 139 -14.33 -13.08 -4.46
N GLU A 140 -14.26 -14.14 -5.27
CA GLU A 140 -14.96 -15.41 -5.05
C GLU A 140 -14.13 -16.38 -4.23
N THR A 141 -12.90 -16.71 -4.70
CA THR A 141 -12.03 -17.70 -4.05
C THR A 141 -11.26 -17.13 -2.88
N ARG A 142 -11.13 -15.79 -2.82
CA ARG A 142 -10.32 -15.04 -1.86
C ARG A 142 -8.82 -15.34 -1.95
N ASP A 143 -8.38 -15.89 -3.07
CA ASP A 143 -6.95 -15.98 -3.37
C ASP A 143 -6.42 -14.60 -3.77
N ALA A 144 -5.13 -14.40 -3.58
CA ALA A 144 -4.46 -13.17 -3.98
C ALA A 144 -3.27 -13.47 -4.91
N GLU A 145 -3.08 -12.58 -5.87
CA GLU A 145 -1.90 -12.50 -6.72
C GLU A 145 -1.23 -11.13 -6.55
N LEU A 146 -0.02 -10.97 -7.05
CA LEU A 146 0.74 -9.73 -6.92
C LEU A 146 1.41 -9.33 -8.22
N ILE A 147 1.20 -8.07 -8.62
CA ILE A 147 2.11 -7.39 -9.54
C ILE A 147 3.23 -6.79 -8.68
N ARG A 148 4.44 -7.38 -8.75
CA ARG A 148 5.55 -7.05 -7.85
C ARG A 148 6.52 -6.08 -8.47
N ASN A 149 7.04 -5.20 -7.64
CA ASN A 149 8.18 -4.33 -7.99
C ASN A 149 9.38 -5.18 -8.43
N LYS A 150 10.10 -4.72 -9.44
CA LYS A 150 11.30 -5.35 -10.03
C LYS A 150 11.08 -6.71 -10.73
N GLN A 151 9.90 -7.27 -10.64
CA GLN A 151 9.56 -8.51 -11.32
C GLN A 151 8.69 -8.24 -12.56
N HIS A 152 7.65 -7.42 -12.42
CA HIS A 152 6.69 -7.09 -13.47
C HIS A 152 6.90 -5.66 -14.00
N ALA A 153 7.27 -4.73 -13.09
CA ALA A 153 7.56 -3.34 -13.41
C ALA A 153 8.50 -2.73 -12.38
N HIS A 154 8.90 -1.46 -12.58
CA HIS A 154 9.62 -0.68 -11.57
C HIS A 154 8.65 0.31 -10.96
N PHE A 155 8.41 0.20 -9.64
CA PHE A 155 7.59 1.10 -8.84
C PHE A 155 8.44 1.83 -7.82
N VAL A 156 8.14 3.11 -7.60
CA VAL A 156 8.71 3.92 -6.50
C VAL A 156 7.61 4.29 -5.50
N ARG A 157 6.50 4.84 -5.96
CA ARG A 157 5.36 5.22 -5.11
C ARG A 157 4.07 5.12 -5.91
N ILE A 158 3.39 3.99 -5.83
CA ILE A 158 2.13 3.77 -6.54
C ILE A 158 0.96 4.37 -5.75
N ILE A 159 0.08 5.12 -6.43
CA ILE A 159 -1.08 5.78 -5.81
C ILE A 159 -2.39 5.39 -6.49
N GLY A 160 -2.60 5.85 -7.72
CA GLY A 160 -3.85 5.68 -8.45
C GLY A 160 -3.88 4.40 -9.26
N LEU A 161 -5.05 3.77 -9.29
CA LEU A 161 -5.36 2.66 -10.21
C LEU A 161 -6.62 3.01 -10.99
N ALA A 162 -6.63 2.71 -12.28
CA ALA A 162 -7.83 2.70 -13.12
C ALA A 162 -7.81 1.48 -14.04
N MET A 163 -8.98 0.98 -14.38
CA MET A 163 -9.15 -0.20 -15.23
C MET A 163 -10.14 0.12 -16.35
N ASP A 164 -9.74 -0.14 -17.59
CA ASP A 164 -10.64 0.03 -18.72
C ASP A 164 -11.50 -1.23 -18.97
N ASP A 165 -12.33 -1.18 -20.02
CA ASP A 165 -13.20 -2.28 -20.43
C ASP A 165 -12.46 -3.44 -21.11
N GLY A 166 -11.21 -3.23 -21.55
CA GLY A 166 -10.30 -4.26 -22.05
C GLY A 166 -9.43 -4.90 -20.95
N ASP A 167 -9.72 -4.62 -19.68
CA ASP A 167 -8.91 -5.02 -18.52
C ASP A 167 -7.46 -4.53 -18.58
N ARG A 168 -7.19 -3.41 -19.29
CA ARG A 168 -5.90 -2.72 -19.16
C ARG A 168 -5.86 -1.95 -17.85
N LEU A 169 -4.81 -2.15 -17.08
CA LEU A 169 -4.60 -1.48 -15.81
C LEU A 169 -3.66 -0.29 -15.97
N PHE A 170 -4.13 0.89 -15.56
CA PHE A 170 -3.34 2.12 -15.47
C PHE A 170 -2.92 2.34 -14.04
N VAL A 171 -1.63 2.64 -13.82
CA VAL A 171 -1.02 2.79 -12.50
C VAL A 171 -0.23 4.08 -12.42
N SER A 172 -0.65 5.03 -11.59
CA SER A 172 0.13 6.25 -11.38
C SER A 172 1.28 6.02 -10.39
N ASP A 173 2.46 6.49 -10.74
CA ASP A 173 3.63 6.52 -9.88
C ASP A 173 4.22 7.93 -9.83
N PRO A 174 3.81 8.78 -8.85
CA PRO A 174 4.38 10.11 -8.69
C PRO A 174 5.86 10.11 -8.32
N GLY A 175 6.41 9.00 -7.83
CA GLY A 175 7.85 8.89 -7.59
C GLY A 175 8.68 8.85 -8.89
N LEU A 176 8.03 8.49 -10.00
CA LEU A 176 8.62 8.43 -11.34
C LEU A 176 7.97 9.42 -12.33
N ASN A 177 6.99 10.19 -11.87
CA ASN A 177 6.23 11.16 -12.68
C ASN A 177 5.62 10.53 -13.94
N HIS A 178 5.02 9.35 -13.79
CA HIS A 178 4.44 8.64 -14.91
C HIS A 178 3.18 7.83 -14.55
N VAL A 179 2.47 7.36 -15.58
CA VAL A 179 1.45 6.32 -15.48
C VAL A 179 1.93 5.11 -16.28
N LEU A 180 2.06 3.98 -15.62
CA LEU A 180 2.33 2.68 -16.24
C LEU A 180 1.03 2.08 -16.77
N VAL A 181 1.11 1.40 -17.91
CA VAL A 181 0.00 0.67 -18.52
C VAL A 181 0.35 -0.81 -18.58
N PHE A 182 -0.56 -1.64 -18.07
CA PHE A 182 -0.46 -3.10 -18.13
C PHE A 182 -1.59 -3.66 -18.99
N ASP A 183 -1.29 -4.72 -19.72
CA ASP A 183 -2.30 -5.51 -20.41
C ASP A 183 -3.11 -6.40 -19.44
N ALA A 184 -4.13 -7.09 -19.96
CA ALA A 184 -4.96 -8.01 -19.17
C ALA A 184 -4.19 -9.24 -18.62
N ASN A 185 -2.95 -9.46 -19.04
CA ASN A 185 -2.05 -10.50 -18.52
C ASN A 185 -1.05 -9.95 -17.49
N HIS A 186 -1.24 -8.71 -17.06
CA HIS A 186 -0.37 -8.00 -16.10
C HIS A 186 1.06 -7.76 -16.63
N THR A 187 1.22 -7.69 -17.96
CA THR A 187 2.48 -7.30 -18.59
C THR A 187 2.49 -5.80 -18.82
N ALA A 188 3.55 -5.12 -18.37
CA ALA A 188 3.72 -3.70 -18.65
C ALA A 188 3.97 -3.49 -20.14
N THR A 189 3.11 -2.71 -20.80
CA THR A 189 3.14 -2.48 -22.25
C THR A 189 3.61 -1.08 -22.59
N ASP A 190 3.18 -0.07 -21.81
CA ASP A 190 3.40 1.32 -22.12
C ASP A 190 3.64 2.17 -20.88
N VAL A 191 4.16 3.39 -21.10
CA VAL A 191 4.38 4.40 -20.05
C VAL A 191 3.97 5.76 -20.57
N ILE A 192 3.09 6.45 -19.85
CA ILE A 192 2.68 7.83 -20.13
C ILE A 192 3.50 8.76 -19.24
N THR A 193 4.22 9.71 -19.84
CA THR A 193 5.05 10.70 -19.11
C THR A 193 4.73 12.14 -19.50
N GLU A 194 4.03 12.33 -20.62
CA GLU A 194 3.79 13.65 -21.19
C GLU A 194 2.98 14.54 -20.25
N GLY A 195 3.53 15.70 -19.94
CA GLY A 195 2.83 16.77 -19.20
C GLY A 195 2.67 16.56 -17.71
N MET A 196 3.18 15.44 -17.13
CA MET A 196 3.06 15.09 -15.72
C MET A 196 4.20 15.66 -14.87
N ALA A 197 3.86 16.07 -13.64
CA ALA A 197 4.83 16.48 -12.63
C ALA A 197 4.68 15.71 -11.30
N GLU A 198 3.46 15.39 -10.88
CA GLU A 198 3.18 14.52 -9.72
C GLU A 198 1.78 13.87 -9.91
N PRO A 199 1.68 12.82 -10.75
CA PRO A 199 0.41 12.16 -11.01
C PRO A 199 -0.12 11.46 -9.76
N GLY A 200 -1.39 11.68 -9.46
CA GLY A 200 -2.08 11.14 -8.28
C GLY A 200 -3.17 10.12 -8.64
N SER A 201 -4.42 10.46 -8.36
CA SER A 201 -5.59 9.63 -8.68
C SER A 201 -5.80 9.49 -10.19
N LEU A 202 -6.36 8.36 -10.56
CA LEU A 202 -6.76 8.04 -11.92
C LEU A 202 -8.27 7.78 -11.98
N ALA A 203 -8.91 8.19 -13.08
CA ALA A 203 -10.23 7.75 -13.44
C ALA A 203 -10.29 7.51 -14.95
N ILE A 204 -11.16 6.62 -15.41
CA ILE A 204 -11.33 6.31 -16.82
C ILE A 204 -12.78 6.40 -17.23
N ASP A 205 -13.02 7.16 -18.27
CA ASP A 205 -14.27 7.18 -19.01
C ASP A 205 -14.16 6.11 -20.10
N ARG A 206 -14.86 5.02 -19.89
CA ARG A 206 -14.78 3.85 -20.80
C ARG A 206 -15.51 4.12 -22.12
N GLU A 207 -16.57 4.92 -22.09
CA GLU A 207 -17.37 5.23 -23.27
C GLU A 207 -16.65 6.22 -24.19
N ASN A 208 -16.13 7.31 -23.64
CA ASN A 208 -15.40 8.32 -24.40
C ASN A 208 -13.91 8.03 -24.56
N ARG A 209 -13.41 6.92 -24.02
CA ARG A 209 -12.00 6.47 -24.06
C ARG A 209 -11.05 7.52 -23.51
N LEU A 210 -11.40 8.16 -22.37
CA LEU A 210 -10.59 9.19 -21.73
C LEU A 210 -10.00 8.70 -20.41
N LEU A 211 -8.67 8.84 -20.27
CA LEU A 211 -7.98 8.66 -19.02
C LEU A 211 -7.74 10.02 -18.36
N TYR A 212 -8.29 10.22 -17.18
CA TYR A 212 -8.09 11.39 -16.35
C TYR A 212 -7.02 11.10 -15.30
N VAL A 213 -6.06 12.02 -15.15
CA VAL A 213 -4.95 11.94 -14.19
C VAL A 213 -4.94 13.24 -13.38
N SER A 214 -5.13 13.17 -12.07
CA SER A 214 -4.89 14.35 -11.23
C SER A 214 -3.39 14.59 -11.11
N ASP A 215 -2.93 15.81 -11.36
CA ASP A 215 -1.54 16.19 -11.08
C ASP A 215 -1.52 17.16 -9.88
N ILE A 216 -1.06 16.66 -8.75
CA ILE A 216 -1.11 17.35 -7.46
C ILE A 216 -0.15 18.53 -7.42
N LYS A 217 0.93 18.48 -8.22
CA LYS A 217 1.93 19.54 -8.27
C LYS A 217 1.59 20.64 -9.26
N LEU A 218 0.87 20.30 -10.32
CA LEU A 218 0.43 21.26 -11.32
C LEU A 218 -0.93 21.89 -10.99
N ASP A 219 -1.65 21.36 -9.98
CA ASP A 219 -3.03 21.71 -9.66
C ASP A 219 -3.95 21.59 -10.89
N GLN A 220 -3.76 20.51 -11.67
CA GLN A 220 -4.48 20.27 -12.93
C GLN A 220 -4.98 18.84 -13.02
N ILE A 221 -5.96 18.64 -13.88
CA ILE A 221 -6.33 17.31 -14.36
C ILE A 221 -5.84 17.18 -15.80
N LEU A 222 -5.00 16.19 -16.04
CA LEU A 222 -4.50 15.84 -17.35
C LEU A 222 -5.45 14.83 -18.00
N VAL A 223 -5.86 15.06 -19.23
CA VAL A 223 -6.80 14.20 -19.96
C VAL A 223 -6.09 13.59 -21.16
N TYR A 224 -5.97 12.27 -21.15
CA TYR A 224 -5.35 11.50 -22.23
C TYR A 224 -6.39 10.70 -22.99
N ASP A 225 -6.17 10.52 -24.27
CA ASP A 225 -6.83 9.49 -25.04
C ASP A 225 -6.32 8.12 -24.56
N ALA A 226 -7.23 7.27 -24.07
CA ALA A 226 -6.86 6.01 -23.43
C ALA A 226 -6.27 4.97 -24.40
N ASP A 227 -6.51 5.12 -25.72
CA ASP A 227 -6.02 4.19 -26.72
C ASP A 227 -4.65 4.60 -27.28
N SER A 228 -4.51 5.85 -27.67
CA SER A 228 -3.25 6.39 -28.20
C SER A 228 -2.28 6.84 -27.12
N LEU A 229 -2.73 6.96 -25.85
CA LEU A 229 -1.99 7.42 -24.69
C LEU A 229 -1.45 8.85 -24.79
N LYS A 230 -1.99 9.65 -25.71
CA LYS A 230 -1.57 11.04 -25.96
C LYS A 230 -2.35 12.02 -25.11
N LEU A 231 -1.67 13.05 -24.62
CA LEU A 231 -2.30 14.16 -23.93
C LEU A 231 -3.22 14.92 -24.88
N MET A 232 -4.51 14.98 -24.55
CA MET A 232 -5.52 15.69 -25.34
C MET A 232 -5.72 17.12 -24.83
N ARG A 233 -5.88 17.28 -23.52
CA ARG A 233 -6.13 18.57 -22.88
C ARG A 233 -5.82 18.55 -21.39
N LYS A 234 -5.91 19.71 -20.79
CA LYS A 234 -5.77 19.93 -19.35
C LYS A 234 -7.01 20.68 -18.85
N ILE A 235 -7.50 20.30 -17.66
CA ILE A 235 -8.53 21.04 -16.94
C ILE A 235 -7.85 21.69 -15.75
N GLY A 236 -8.10 22.96 -15.52
CA GLY A 236 -7.44 23.75 -14.49
C GLY A 236 -6.23 24.52 -15.00
N THR A 237 -5.78 25.46 -14.17
CA THR A 237 -4.67 26.35 -14.47
C THR A 237 -3.57 26.17 -13.43
N THR A 238 -2.30 26.24 -13.80
CA THR A 238 -1.17 26.17 -12.87
C THR A 238 -0.90 27.51 -12.21
N GLY A 239 -0.49 27.51 -10.96
CA GLY A 239 0.11 28.70 -10.30
C GLY A 239 -0.89 29.76 -9.85
N HIS A 240 -1.96 29.31 -9.20
CA HIS A 240 -3.07 30.17 -8.88
C HIS A 240 -3.08 30.82 -7.54
N ASN A 241 -4.02 31.75 -7.42
CA ASN A 241 -4.38 32.43 -6.18
C ASN A 241 -5.38 31.64 -5.33
N HIS A 242 -5.71 30.40 -5.71
CA HIS A 242 -6.74 29.55 -5.08
C HIS A 242 -8.07 30.30 -4.92
N GLU A 243 -8.56 30.84 -6.02
CA GLU A 243 -9.84 31.55 -6.03
C GLU A 243 -10.99 30.54 -6.03
N LEU A 244 -11.69 30.44 -4.89
CA LEU A 244 -12.82 29.52 -4.72
C LEU A 244 -13.99 29.76 -5.69
N THR A 245 -14.04 30.93 -6.33
CA THR A 245 -15.11 31.31 -7.25
C THR A 245 -14.87 30.90 -8.68
N THR A 246 -13.65 30.54 -9.05
CA THR A 246 -13.28 30.17 -10.42
C THR A 246 -13.28 28.65 -10.58
N PRO A 247 -14.16 28.08 -11.44
CA PRO A 247 -14.13 26.65 -11.75
C PRO A 247 -12.79 26.22 -12.34
N GLY A 248 -12.26 25.08 -11.89
CA GLY A 248 -10.98 24.55 -12.33
C GLY A 248 -9.76 25.23 -11.72
N ASP A 249 -9.94 26.19 -10.79
CA ASP A 249 -8.85 26.73 -9.98
C ASP A 249 -8.60 25.79 -8.79
N PHE A 250 -7.98 24.64 -9.10
CA PHE A 250 -7.77 23.58 -8.13
C PHE A 250 -6.66 23.88 -7.13
N ALA A 251 -6.79 23.32 -5.95
CA ALA A 251 -5.75 23.27 -4.92
C ALA A 251 -5.56 21.83 -4.44
N LYS A 252 -4.55 21.18 -4.95
CA LYS A 252 -4.21 19.75 -4.73
C LYS A 252 -5.38 18.81 -5.06
N PRO A 253 -5.76 18.69 -6.31
CA PRO A 253 -6.79 17.75 -6.72
C PRO A 253 -6.32 16.31 -6.43
N SER A 254 -7.07 15.60 -5.59
CA SER A 254 -6.59 14.30 -5.08
C SER A 254 -7.39 13.11 -5.57
N GLY A 255 -8.72 13.16 -5.54
CA GLY A 255 -9.59 12.06 -5.93
C GLY A 255 -10.32 12.34 -7.22
N LEU A 256 -10.45 11.35 -8.09
CA LEU A 256 -11.18 11.39 -9.35
C LEU A 256 -12.19 10.26 -9.43
N ALA A 257 -13.35 10.54 -10.00
CA ALA A 257 -14.34 9.53 -10.39
C ALA A 257 -15.07 10.00 -11.66
N VAL A 258 -15.54 9.04 -12.46
CA VAL A 258 -16.37 9.30 -13.64
C VAL A 258 -17.69 8.56 -13.46
N ASP A 259 -18.81 9.21 -13.74
CA ASP A 259 -20.13 8.58 -13.73
C ASP A 259 -20.48 7.95 -15.08
N ALA A 260 -21.69 7.35 -15.16
CA ALA A 260 -22.15 6.68 -16.36
C ALA A 260 -22.48 7.64 -17.53
N ASP A 261 -22.63 8.93 -17.24
CA ASP A 261 -22.89 9.97 -18.25
C ASP A 261 -21.60 10.62 -18.76
N GLY A 262 -20.42 10.14 -18.27
CA GLY A 262 -19.10 10.67 -18.62
C GLY A 262 -18.71 11.93 -17.85
N ASN A 263 -19.44 12.29 -16.78
CA ASN A 263 -19.09 13.44 -15.97
C ASN A 263 -17.93 13.10 -15.03
N LEU A 264 -16.93 13.98 -15.03
CA LEU A 264 -15.76 13.89 -14.16
C LEU A 264 -16.00 14.62 -12.84
N TYR A 265 -15.84 13.91 -11.74
CA TYR A 265 -15.85 14.44 -10.38
C TYR A 265 -14.43 14.59 -9.85
N VAL A 266 -14.06 15.80 -9.42
CA VAL A 266 -12.73 16.15 -8.94
C VAL A 266 -12.80 16.58 -7.48
N CYS A 267 -12.13 15.82 -6.58
CA CYS A 267 -11.94 16.27 -5.20
C CYS A 267 -10.87 17.37 -5.17
N ASP A 268 -11.28 18.60 -5.05
CA ASP A 268 -10.42 19.77 -4.92
C ASP A 268 -10.10 19.99 -3.42
N THR A 269 -9.07 19.26 -2.96
CA THR A 269 -8.90 18.93 -1.54
C THR A 269 -8.66 20.13 -0.63
N LEU A 270 -7.80 21.06 -1.02
CA LEU A 270 -7.52 22.23 -0.17
C LEU A 270 -8.58 23.34 -0.31
N ASN A 271 -9.46 23.23 -1.28
CA ASN A 271 -10.61 24.12 -1.45
C ASN A 271 -11.90 23.56 -0.83
N ASP A 272 -11.85 22.38 -0.15
CA ASP A 272 -12.98 21.74 0.54
C ASP A 272 -14.22 21.55 -0.35
N ARG A 273 -14.02 21.25 -1.65
CA ARG A 273 -15.11 21.11 -2.64
C ARG A 273 -14.90 19.92 -3.58
N ILE A 274 -15.99 19.52 -4.22
CA ILE A 274 -15.95 18.61 -5.39
C ILE A 274 -16.45 19.42 -6.58
N GLU A 275 -15.69 19.49 -7.65
CA GLU A 275 -16.11 20.08 -8.91
C GLU A 275 -16.45 18.99 -9.93
N VAL A 276 -17.47 19.26 -10.74
CA VAL A 276 -17.96 18.36 -11.77
C VAL A 276 -17.79 19.01 -13.14
N PHE A 277 -17.24 18.24 -14.07
CA PHE A 277 -17.00 18.64 -15.46
C PHE A 277 -17.63 17.63 -16.41
N ASP A 278 -18.07 18.07 -17.58
CA ASP A 278 -18.46 17.16 -18.66
C ASP A 278 -17.22 16.52 -19.34
N ALA A 279 -17.47 15.58 -20.25
CA ALA A 279 -16.41 14.91 -20.99
C ALA A 279 -15.56 15.87 -21.84
N ASP A 280 -16.05 17.05 -22.20
CA ASP A 280 -15.30 18.10 -22.89
C ASP A 280 -14.47 18.98 -21.95
N GLY A 281 -14.60 18.78 -20.63
CA GLY A 281 -13.92 19.58 -19.60
C GLY A 281 -14.62 20.89 -19.27
N ARG A 282 -15.92 21.03 -19.62
CA ARG A 282 -16.71 22.20 -19.22
C ARG A 282 -17.28 21.99 -17.83
N PHE A 283 -17.20 23.03 -17.02
CA PHE A 283 -17.75 23.00 -15.67
C PHE A 283 -19.27 22.82 -15.66
N ILE A 284 -19.77 21.92 -14.82
CA ILE A 284 -21.19 21.65 -14.62
C ILE A 284 -21.66 22.18 -13.27
N SER A 285 -21.01 21.76 -12.16
CA SER A 285 -21.45 22.08 -10.81
C SER A 285 -20.35 21.92 -9.79
N THR A 286 -20.59 22.42 -8.57
CA THR A 286 -19.73 22.21 -7.41
C THR A 286 -20.54 21.73 -6.20
N TYR A 287 -19.91 20.94 -5.34
CA TYR A 287 -20.43 20.49 -4.04
C TYR A 287 -19.39 20.78 -2.97
N GLY A 288 -19.82 21.28 -1.82
CA GLY A 288 -18.95 21.63 -0.70
C GLY A 288 -19.20 23.03 -0.21
N LYS A 289 -18.27 23.56 0.61
CA LYS A 289 -18.37 24.94 1.08
C LYS A 289 -18.04 25.92 -0.03
N ASN A 290 -18.94 26.88 -0.25
CA ASN A 290 -18.65 28.13 -0.91
C ASN A 290 -18.10 29.12 0.11
#